data_e0e66016ec527ff0f30e5112d4a3555a
#
_entry.id   e0e66016ec527ff0f30e5112d4a3555a
#
_cell.length_a   1.000
_cell.length_b   1.000
_cell.length_c   1.000
_cell.angle_alpha   90.00
_cell.angle_beta   90.00
_cell.angle_gamma   90.00
#
_symmetry.space_group_name_H-M   'P 1'
#
loop_
_entity.id
_entity.type
_entity.pdbx_description
1 polymer ?
#
loop_
_entity_poly.entity_id
_entity_poly.type
_entity_poly.pdbx_seq_one_letter_code
_entity_poly.pdbx_strand_id
1 'polypeptide(L)'
;MSFLVLKKIGDAQKKKAIVDVRSGDTVKVTQKIKEGDKFRLQVFEGVVIRVDRKESHTARIVVRKIASGIGVEKSFLMHSPLVEKIEIVKRAKVRRNNLSYLRHRSGKSARLIAKDFDRVAVNTLKEKSTETSTDSAEVKETKEDKETKETAEVAA
;
A
#
# COMPACT_ATOMS: atom_id res chain seq x y z
N MET A 1 26.81 8.34 14.30
CA MET A 1 26.29 8.52 12.93
C MET A 1 25.33 9.69 12.90
N SER A 2 25.43 10.53 11.85
CA SER A 2 24.56 11.70 11.74
C SER A 2 23.11 11.28 11.48
N PHE A 3 22.14 11.90 12.16
CA PHE A 3 20.69 11.71 11.97
C PHE A 3 20.28 11.85 10.49
N LEU A 4 20.94 12.73 9.75
CA LEU A 4 20.68 12.94 8.33
C LEU A 4 21.00 11.71 7.47
N VAL A 5 22.05 10.97 7.80
CA VAL A 5 22.43 9.71 7.09
C VAL A 5 21.36 8.64 7.33
N LEU A 6 20.94 8.47 8.57
CA LEU A 6 19.88 7.51 8.93
C LEU A 6 18.55 7.84 8.23
N LYS A 7 18.22 9.12 8.14
CA LYS A 7 17.02 9.57 7.43
C LYS A 7 17.10 9.27 5.93
N LYS A 8 18.23 9.54 5.28
CA LYS A 8 18.43 9.24 3.85
C LYS A 8 18.30 7.74 3.56
N ILE A 9 18.91 6.88 4.39
CA ILE A 9 18.79 5.42 4.26
C ILE A 9 17.35 4.96 4.45
N GLY A 10 16.65 5.50 5.47
CA GLY A 10 15.26 5.19 5.72
C GLY A 10 14.33 5.61 4.59
N ASP A 11 14.56 6.79 4.00
CA ASP A 11 13.76 7.29 2.88
C ASP A 11 13.99 6.48 1.60
N ALA A 12 15.21 5.99 1.37
CA ALA A 12 15.53 5.10 0.25
C ALA A 12 14.80 3.74 0.34
N GLN A 13 14.49 3.26 1.56
CA GLN A 13 13.77 2.01 1.78
C GLN A 13 12.24 2.14 1.72
N LYS A 14 11.72 3.36 1.61
CA LYS A 14 10.27 3.57 1.47
C LYS A 14 9.79 3.09 0.11
N LYS A 15 8.66 2.40 0.12
CA LYS A 15 7.90 2.12 -1.11
C LYS A 15 7.41 3.43 -1.71
N LYS A 16 7.59 3.62 -3.00
CA LYS A 16 7.23 4.86 -3.72
C LYS A 16 5.73 5.20 -3.64
N ALA A 17 4.87 4.19 -3.64
CA ALA A 17 3.42 4.39 -3.54
C ALA A 17 2.81 3.43 -2.52
N ILE A 18 2.11 3.98 -1.54
CA ILE A 18 1.34 3.24 -0.54
C ILE A 18 -0.01 3.92 -0.38
N VAL A 19 -1.04 3.11 -0.23
CA VAL A 19 -2.41 3.58 0.01
C VAL A 19 -2.48 4.31 1.36
N ASP A 20 -3.20 5.43 1.40
CA ASP A 20 -3.44 6.22 2.63
C ASP A 20 -4.43 5.51 3.55
N VAL A 21 -3.90 4.61 4.37
CA VAL A 21 -4.67 3.87 5.38
C VAL A 21 -4.91 4.74 6.61
N ARG A 22 -6.14 4.69 7.13
CA ARG A 22 -6.56 5.39 8.34
C ARG A 22 -7.13 4.42 9.35
N SER A 23 -7.09 4.80 10.63
CA SER A 23 -7.77 4.04 11.69
C SER A 23 -9.27 3.97 11.40
N GLY A 24 -9.86 2.79 11.56
CA GLY A 24 -11.26 2.51 11.24
C GLY A 24 -11.47 1.95 9.83
N ASP A 25 -10.48 2.04 8.93
CA ASP A 25 -10.58 1.43 7.61
C ASP A 25 -10.56 -0.11 7.73
N THR A 26 -11.38 -0.79 6.94
CA THR A 26 -11.27 -2.23 6.73
C THR A 26 -10.30 -2.45 5.58
N VAL A 27 -9.21 -3.14 5.85
CA VAL A 27 -8.13 -3.37 4.90
C VAL A 27 -7.91 -4.85 4.64
N LYS A 28 -7.48 -5.16 3.44
CA LYS A 28 -7.00 -6.45 3.00
C LYS A 28 -5.49 -6.35 2.76
N VAL A 29 -4.71 -7.01 3.61
CA VAL A 29 -3.24 -7.01 3.54
C VAL A 29 -2.78 -8.35 2.98
N THR A 30 -2.09 -8.31 1.84
CA THR A 30 -1.45 -9.47 1.23
C THR A 30 0.00 -9.54 1.68
N GLN A 31 0.36 -10.60 2.36
CA GLN A 31 1.70 -10.83 2.90
C GLN A 31 2.34 -12.05 2.23
N LYS A 32 3.64 -11.94 1.90
CA LYS A 32 4.48 -13.05 1.48
C LYS A 32 5.02 -13.79 2.70
N ILE A 33 4.78 -15.07 2.78
CA ILE A 33 5.31 -15.95 3.83
C ILE A 33 6.26 -16.95 3.15
N LYS A 34 7.45 -17.10 3.71
CA LYS A 34 8.41 -18.11 3.27
C LYS A 34 8.11 -19.43 4.01
N GLU A 35 7.89 -20.49 3.26
CA GLU A 35 7.71 -21.85 3.76
C GLU A 35 8.76 -22.76 3.09
N GLY A 36 9.87 -23.00 3.78
CA GLY A 36 11.05 -23.68 3.20
C GLY A 36 11.61 -22.85 2.03
N ASP A 37 11.66 -23.42 0.85
CA ASP A 37 12.18 -22.77 -0.37
C ASP A 37 11.09 -22.05 -1.18
N LYS A 38 9.82 -22.19 -0.80
CA LYS A 38 8.68 -21.59 -1.52
C LYS A 38 8.13 -20.39 -0.80
N PHE A 39 7.54 -19.46 -1.57
CA PHE A 39 6.80 -18.32 -1.04
C PHE A 39 5.30 -18.53 -1.25
N ARG A 40 4.53 -18.28 -0.19
CA ARG A 40 3.07 -18.30 -0.22
C ARG A 40 2.52 -16.92 0.09
N LEU A 41 1.48 -16.52 -0.64
CA LEU A 41 0.73 -15.30 -0.35
C LEU A 41 -0.37 -15.61 0.67
N GLN A 42 -0.37 -14.87 1.76
CA GLN A 42 -1.44 -14.94 2.76
C GLN A 42 -2.16 -13.61 2.86
N VAL A 43 -3.47 -13.65 2.78
CA VAL A 43 -4.33 -12.49 2.92
C VAL A 43 -4.84 -12.38 4.36
N PHE A 44 -4.72 -11.19 4.93
CA PHE A 44 -5.28 -10.85 6.24
C PHE A 44 -6.24 -9.67 6.07
N GLU A 45 -7.54 -9.93 6.23
CA GLU A 45 -8.57 -8.89 6.16
C GLU A 45 -9.07 -8.55 7.56
N GLY A 46 -9.18 -7.26 7.86
CA GLY A 46 -9.65 -6.80 9.16
C GLY A 46 -9.73 -5.29 9.26
N VAL A 47 -10.13 -4.81 10.43
CA VAL A 47 -10.27 -3.39 10.76
C VAL A 47 -8.97 -2.86 11.32
N VAL A 48 -8.53 -1.70 10.83
CA VAL A 48 -7.36 -0.99 11.34
C VAL A 48 -7.70 -0.34 12.67
N ILE A 49 -7.07 -0.79 13.74
CA ILE A 49 -7.23 -0.23 15.09
C ILE A 49 -6.37 1.01 15.27
N ARG A 50 -5.16 0.99 14.74
CA ARG A 50 -4.18 2.06 14.94
C ARG A 50 -3.23 2.16 13.76
N VAL A 51 -2.86 3.39 13.45
CA VAL A 51 -1.80 3.72 12.49
C VAL A 51 -0.73 4.50 13.22
N ASP A 52 0.50 4.01 13.18
CA ASP A 52 1.66 4.62 13.83
C ASP A 52 2.63 5.14 12.77
N ARG A 53 3.23 6.32 13.02
CA ARG A 53 4.32 6.90 12.23
C ARG A 53 4.07 6.90 10.73
N LYS A 54 2.92 7.34 10.29
CA LYS A 54 2.40 7.27 8.91
C LYS A 54 3.40 7.74 7.83
N GLU A 55 4.17 8.77 8.10
CA GLU A 55 5.11 9.37 7.15
C GLU A 55 6.52 8.77 7.20
N SER A 56 6.81 7.95 8.20
CA SER A 56 8.11 7.34 8.41
C SER A 56 8.25 6.03 7.63
N HIS A 57 9.51 5.65 7.30
CA HIS A 57 9.83 4.31 6.80
C HIS A 57 9.38 3.19 7.76
N THR A 58 9.24 3.50 9.06
CA THR A 58 8.71 2.58 10.08
C THR A 58 7.20 2.65 10.24
N ALA A 59 6.47 3.21 9.26
CA ALA A 59 5.01 3.27 9.29
C ALA A 59 4.40 1.89 9.52
N ARG A 60 3.53 1.81 10.53
CA ARG A 60 2.93 0.55 10.98
C ARG A 60 1.43 0.69 11.12
N ILE A 61 0.72 -0.33 10.69
CA ILE A 61 -0.72 -0.49 10.94
C ILE A 61 -0.96 -1.71 11.82
N VAL A 62 -1.92 -1.59 12.73
CA VAL A 62 -2.40 -2.70 13.55
C VAL A 62 -3.80 -3.06 13.06
N VAL A 63 -3.94 -4.26 12.53
CA VAL A 63 -5.19 -4.77 11.96
C VAL A 63 -5.77 -5.85 12.86
N ARG A 64 -7.06 -5.74 13.18
CA ARG A 64 -7.82 -6.70 13.99
C ARG A 64 -8.89 -7.38 13.15
N LYS A 65 -8.99 -8.69 13.29
CA LYS A 65 -10.13 -9.48 12.80
C LYS A 65 -10.64 -10.40 13.92
N ILE A 66 -11.88 -10.79 13.81
CA ILE A 66 -12.45 -11.86 14.65
C ILE A 66 -12.42 -13.14 13.82
N ALA A 67 -11.70 -14.14 14.30
CA ALA A 67 -11.62 -15.47 13.69
C ALA A 67 -12.13 -16.49 14.69
N SER A 68 -13.16 -17.25 14.33
CA SER A 68 -13.77 -18.28 15.20
C SER A 68 -14.13 -17.76 16.62
N GLY A 69 -14.67 -16.52 16.67
CA GLY A 69 -15.03 -15.89 17.95
C GLY A 69 -13.87 -15.24 18.70
N ILE A 70 -12.63 -15.46 18.28
CA ILE A 70 -11.43 -14.93 18.93
C ILE A 70 -10.92 -13.70 18.16
N GLY A 71 -10.60 -12.62 18.91
CA GLY A 71 -10.03 -11.41 18.35
C GLY A 71 -8.53 -11.58 18.08
N VAL A 72 -8.13 -11.60 16.81
CA VAL A 72 -6.73 -11.70 16.38
C VAL A 72 -6.25 -10.34 15.89
N GLU A 73 -5.11 -9.88 16.41
CA GLU A 73 -4.46 -8.64 15.99
C GLU A 73 -3.10 -8.93 15.37
N LYS A 74 -2.84 -8.31 14.25
CA LYS A 74 -1.55 -8.39 13.56
C LYS A 74 -1.05 -7.00 13.18
N SER A 75 0.23 -6.75 13.47
CA SER A 75 0.91 -5.50 13.08
C SER A 75 1.65 -5.70 11.77
N PHE A 76 1.47 -4.76 10.83
CA PHE A 76 2.17 -4.77 9.55
C PHE A 76 2.98 -3.50 9.40
N LEU A 77 4.25 -3.62 9.05
CA LEU A 77 5.08 -2.51 8.59
C LEU A 77 4.73 -2.24 7.12
N MET A 78 4.23 -1.06 6.82
CA MET A 78 3.70 -0.72 5.49
C MET A 78 4.77 -0.80 4.40
N HIS A 79 6.00 -0.38 4.72
CA HIS A 79 7.13 -0.37 3.79
C HIS A 79 7.90 -1.69 3.73
N SER A 80 7.51 -2.71 4.53
CA SER A 80 8.20 -4.01 4.53
C SER A 80 8.08 -4.71 3.17
N PRO A 81 9.16 -5.36 2.67
CA PRO A 81 9.12 -6.17 1.46
C PRO A 81 8.22 -7.40 1.59
N LEU A 82 7.96 -7.87 2.83
CA LEU A 82 7.04 -8.98 3.08
C LEU A 82 5.58 -8.61 2.84
N VAL A 83 5.20 -7.33 2.94
CA VAL A 83 3.86 -6.85 2.60
C VAL A 83 3.85 -6.54 1.12
N GLU A 84 3.10 -7.29 0.33
CA GLU A 84 2.99 -7.10 -1.11
C GLU A 84 2.02 -5.97 -1.45
N LYS A 85 0.78 -6.09 -1.00
CA LYS A 85 -0.31 -5.17 -1.32
C LYS A 85 -1.16 -4.88 -0.10
N ILE A 86 -1.64 -3.63 0.00
CA ILE A 86 -2.63 -3.19 0.99
C ILE A 86 -3.78 -2.58 0.21
N GLU A 87 -4.99 -3.12 0.37
CA GLU A 87 -6.21 -2.63 -0.26
C GLU A 87 -7.20 -2.16 0.80
N ILE A 88 -7.83 -1.02 0.59
CA ILE A 88 -8.94 -0.54 1.43
C ILE A 88 -10.24 -1.10 0.85
N VAL A 89 -10.94 -1.89 1.67
CA VAL A 89 -12.23 -2.49 1.31
C VAL A 89 -13.39 -1.58 1.70
N LYS A 90 -13.33 -1.02 2.94
CA LYS A 90 -14.35 -0.12 3.49
C LYS A 90 -13.67 0.97 4.29
N ARG A 91 -14.25 2.15 4.29
CA ARG A 91 -13.84 3.27 5.12
C ARG A 91 -14.90 3.59 6.16
N ALA A 92 -14.49 3.86 7.40
CA ALA A 92 -15.41 4.23 8.46
C ALA A 92 -15.07 5.59 9.07
N LYS A 93 -16.11 6.29 9.55
CA LYS A 93 -15.96 7.55 10.27
C LYS A 93 -15.57 7.27 11.71
N VAL A 94 -14.39 7.69 12.12
CA VAL A 94 -13.89 7.58 13.49
C VAL A 94 -13.39 8.94 13.99
N ARG A 95 -13.43 9.16 15.30
CA ARG A 95 -12.97 10.39 15.94
C ARG A 95 -11.56 10.27 16.53
N ARG A 96 -11.10 9.04 16.80
CA ARG A 96 -9.81 8.77 17.44
C ARG A 96 -8.89 8.01 16.51
N ASN A 97 -7.60 8.27 16.60
CA ASN A 97 -6.60 7.48 15.84
C ASN A 97 -6.37 6.10 16.46
N ASN A 98 -6.53 5.95 17.77
CA ASN A 98 -6.39 4.66 18.45
C ASN A 98 -7.78 4.13 18.87
N LEU A 99 -8.16 2.99 18.32
CA LEU A 99 -9.45 2.33 18.52
C LEU A 99 -9.31 1.09 19.42
N SER A 100 -8.39 1.10 20.40
CA SER A 100 -8.15 -0.04 21.29
C SER A 100 -9.40 -0.48 22.06
N TYR A 101 -10.36 0.40 22.28
CA TYR A 101 -11.64 0.09 22.93
C TYR A 101 -12.47 -0.96 22.17
N LEU A 102 -12.22 -1.16 20.87
CA LEU A 102 -12.87 -2.22 20.09
C LEU A 102 -12.50 -3.63 20.58
N ARG A 103 -11.46 -3.77 21.38
CA ARG A 103 -11.07 -5.05 21.99
C ARG A 103 -12.12 -5.55 22.97
N HIS A 104 -12.76 -4.63 23.67
CA HIS A 104 -13.77 -4.91 24.71
C HIS A 104 -15.21 -4.84 24.19
N ARG A 105 -15.39 -4.47 22.91
CA ARG A 105 -16.71 -4.35 22.30
C ARG A 105 -16.96 -5.50 21.33
N SER A 106 -18.20 -6.02 21.37
CA SER A 106 -18.66 -7.09 20.48
C SER A 106 -20.05 -6.78 19.93
N GLY A 107 -20.46 -7.48 18.89
CA GLY A 107 -21.78 -7.34 18.29
C GLY A 107 -22.08 -5.95 17.72
N LYS A 108 -23.23 -5.39 18.06
CA LYS A 108 -23.67 -4.07 17.55
C LYS A 108 -22.76 -2.92 17.99
N SER A 109 -22.21 -2.96 19.21
CA SER A 109 -21.35 -1.90 19.75
C SER A 109 -19.95 -1.82 19.12
N ALA A 110 -19.52 -2.86 18.41
CA ALA A 110 -18.27 -2.90 17.68
C ALA A 110 -18.41 -2.41 16.22
N ARG A 111 -19.62 -2.21 15.72
CA ARG A 111 -19.85 -1.75 14.34
C ARG A 111 -19.49 -0.28 14.21
N LEU A 112 -18.66 0.02 13.21
CA LEU A 112 -18.29 1.39 12.83
C LEU A 112 -19.25 1.90 11.77
N ILE A 113 -19.51 3.20 11.79
CA ILE A 113 -20.36 3.87 10.80
C ILE A 113 -19.57 3.94 9.49
N ALA A 114 -20.11 3.36 8.43
CA ALA A 114 -19.49 3.42 7.12
C ALA A 114 -19.47 4.86 6.59
N LYS A 115 -18.42 5.18 5.82
CA LYS A 115 -18.30 6.41 5.04
C LYS A 115 -18.12 6.01 3.58
N ASP A 116 -18.90 6.66 2.71
CA ASP A 116 -18.74 6.46 1.28
C ASP A 116 -17.37 6.97 0.83
N PHE A 117 -16.70 6.20 0.00
CA PHE A 117 -15.43 6.55 -0.61
C PHE A 117 -15.27 5.81 -1.95
N ASP A 118 -14.56 6.42 -2.86
CA ASP A 118 -14.23 5.79 -4.12
C ASP A 118 -13.10 4.76 -3.91
N ARG A 119 -13.50 3.48 -3.91
CA ARG A 119 -12.59 2.36 -3.69
C ARG A 119 -11.56 2.24 -4.82
N VAL A 120 -11.97 2.50 -6.05
CA VAL A 120 -11.10 2.37 -7.22
C VAL A 120 -10.03 3.46 -7.18
N ALA A 121 -10.43 4.72 -7.03
CA ALA A 121 -9.52 5.85 -7.00
C ALA A 121 -8.47 5.74 -5.87
N VAL A 122 -8.87 5.25 -4.68
CA VAL A 122 -7.94 5.13 -3.54
C VAL A 122 -6.95 3.98 -3.71
N ASN A 123 -7.36 2.88 -4.34
CA ASN A 123 -6.51 1.69 -4.51
C ASN A 123 -5.66 1.74 -5.80
N THR A 124 -6.05 2.51 -6.83
CA THR A 124 -5.33 2.64 -8.12
C THR A 124 -4.19 3.66 -8.10
N LEU A 125 -3.99 4.41 -7.01
CA LEU A 125 -2.86 5.36 -6.87
C LEU A 125 -1.48 4.74 -7.12
N LYS A 126 -1.39 3.41 -7.19
CA LYS A 126 -0.14 2.68 -7.42
C LYS A 126 0.17 2.43 -8.89
N GLU A 127 -0.81 2.46 -9.77
CA GLU A 127 -0.64 2.11 -11.19
C GLU A 127 -0.31 3.33 -12.06
N LYS A 128 -0.76 4.53 -11.66
CA LYS A 128 -0.56 5.76 -12.43
C LYS A 128 0.88 6.28 -12.49
N SER A 129 1.77 5.84 -11.59
CA SER A 129 3.17 6.32 -11.56
C SER A 129 4.16 5.44 -12.29
N THR A 130 3.75 4.26 -12.78
CA THR A 130 4.62 3.32 -13.52
C THR A 130 4.35 3.30 -15.02
N GLU A 131 3.14 3.64 -15.46
CA GLU A 131 2.80 3.61 -16.89
C GLU A 131 3.23 4.87 -17.64
N THR A 132 3.42 6.01 -16.95
CA THR A 132 3.84 7.26 -17.60
C THR A 132 5.35 7.35 -17.89
N SER A 133 6.16 6.39 -17.41
CA SER A 133 7.61 6.41 -17.62
C SER A 133 8.11 5.43 -18.71
N THR A 134 7.25 4.50 -19.17
CA THR A 134 7.60 3.55 -20.24
C THR A 134 7.11 4.00 -21.61
N ASP A 135 5.96 4.70 -21.69
CA ASP A 135 5.43 5.18 -22.98
C ASP A 135 6.17 6.40 -23.56
N SER A 136 6.93 7.14 -22.73
CA SER A 136 7.68 8.31 -23.25
C SER A 136 9.09 7.97 -23.73
N ALA A 137 9.61 6.76 -23.44
CA ALA A 137 10.92 6.31 -23.93
C ALA A 137 10.81 5.58 -25.28
N GLU A 138 9.78 4.76 -25.47
CA GLU A 138 9.59 4.00 -26.73
C GLU A 138 9.12 4.89 -27.91
N VAL A 139 8.42 6.00 -27.64
CA VAL A 139 7.97 6.92 -28.71
C VAL A 139 9.08 7.84 -29.20
N LYS A 140 10.19 7.99 -28.47
CA LYS A 140 11.34 8.79 -28.94
C LYS A 140 12.32 7.98 -29.79
N GLU A 141 12.56 6.73 -29.46
CA GLU A 141 13.46 5.87 -30.29
C GLU A 141 12.87 5.52 -31.65
N THR A 142 11.54 5.36 -31.76
CA THR A 142 10.90 5.07 -33.07
C THR A 142 10.75 6.27 -34.00
N LYS A 143 10.99 7.50 -33.55
CA LYS A 143 10.97 8.70 -34.39
C LYS A 143 12.34 9.04 -34.95
N GLU A 144 13.42 8.80 -34.25
CA GLU A 144 14.78 9.04 -34.71
C GLU A 144 15.22 8.02 -35.79
N ASP A 145 14.78 6.75 -35.67
CA ASP A 145 15.07 5.72 -36.67
C ASP A 145 14.31 5.85 -38.01
N LYS A 146 13.22 6.63 -38.05
CA LYS A 146 12.48 6.91 -39.26
C LYS A 146 13.02 8.11 -40.03
N GLU A 147 13.51 9.10 -39.34
CA GLU A 147 14.04 10.32 -39.97
C GLU A 147 15.42 10.08 -40.61
N THR A 148 16.21 9.16 -40.05
CA THR A 148 17.52 8.76 -40.66
C THR A 148 17.42 7.81 -41.84
N LYS A 149 16.29 7.11 -42.06
CA LYS A 149 16.07 6.26 -43.21
C LYS A 149 15.50 7.01 -44.42
N GLU A 150 14.75 8.07 -44.20
CA GLU A 150 14.13 8.86 -45.26
C GLU A 150 15.14 9.82 -45.95
N THR A 151 16.18 10.23 -45.20
CA THR A 151 17.26 11.08 -45.76
C THR A 151 18.35 10.29 -46.53
N ALA A 152 18.38 8.96 -46.37
CA ALA A 152 19.34 8.10 -47.10
C ALA A 152 18.81 7.61 -48.47
N GLU A 153 17.50 7.68 -48.71
CA GLU A 153 16.88 7.20 -49.95
C GLU A 153 16.73 8.29 -51.01
N VAL A 154 16.96 9.56 -50.66
CA VAL A 154 16.89 10.71 -51.60
C VAL A 154 18.27 11.09 -52.15
N ALA A 155 19.36 10.45 -51.72
CA ALA A 155 20.76 10.77 -52.13
C ALA A 155 21.45 9.65 -52.93
N ALA A 156 20.69 8.69 -53.55
CA ALA A 156 21.25 7.66 -54.42
C ALA A 156 20.64 7.74 -55.83
#